data_01f9051daafdcedbfdfbf8bd2e9a3d3e
#
_entry.id   01f9051daafdcedbfdfbf8bd2e9a3d3e
#
_cell.length_a   1.000
_cell.length_b   1.000
_cell.length_c   1.000
_cell.angle_alpha   90.00
_cell.angle_beta   90.00
_cell.angle_gamma   90.00
#
_symmetry.space_group_name_H-M   'P 1'
#
loop_
_entity.id
_entity.type
_entity.pdbx_description
1 polymer ?
#
loop_
_entity_poly.entity_id
_entity_poly.type
_entity_poly.pdbx_seq_one_letter_code
_entity_poly.pdbx_strand_id
1 'polypeptide(L)'
;MNADQPRPIHNEAELTEAEKHKTLKKVVFSSFLGNFIEWFDYASYSYLATVIALVFFPGEDKMVSTMMTFGVFALAFLVRPLGAIFWGNMGDKKGRKWALSISILMMSGATFLIGCLPGYAVIGVGAPLLLLLMRMVQSFSASGEYAGAATFIAEYSPKNHRGFYCSMVPASTAVGLLVGSLFATWMFNTFGASSDFVVNWGWRIPFWLAGPLGYITHYIREHLEDSPVYAKMQAELAEKGMKSEDKPIRTLFKKHFRVLAISFGACVLNAVGFYAVLTYLPNYLEATLNYDPAQASIITTIVLVVYIGFIFLSGRISDKFGRKKMLITAAAGFVVFTIPAFWLLNTLDFFTILVVELVMCLMLTINDGTLSSYLCETFPTDVRYSGFALSFNLANAIFGGSASYISFALINVTGDPIAPACYMVFIAVLALGAMIASHEHTGKDLSEV
;
A
#
# COMPACT_ATOMS: atom_id res chain seq x y z
N MET A 1 27.04 9.96 -30.04
CA MET A 1 27.19 10.22 -28.60
C MET A 1 26.89 8.91 -27.89
N ASN A 2 27.91 8.28 -27.29
CA ASN A 2 27.84 6.94 -26.72
C ASN A 2 26.97 6.93 -25.47
N ALA A 3 25.83 6.26 -25.55
CA ALA A 3 24.83 6.12 -24.44
C ALA A 3 25.12 4.98 -23.47
N ASP A 4 26.33 4.37 -23.50
CA ASP A 4 26.62 3.10 -22.81
C ASP A 4 27.82 3.15 -21.84
N GLN A 5 28.20 4.33 -21.37
CA GLN A 5 29.14 4.38 -20.23
C GLN A 5 28.34 4.52 -18.92
N PRO A 6 28.45 3.58 -17.98
CA PRO A 6 27.90 3.76 -16.62
C PRO A 6 28.56 5.01 -16.03
N ARG A 7 27.75 5.94 -15.53
CA ARG A 7 28.26 7.10 -14.79
C ARG A 7 29.10 6.59 -13.63
N PRO A 8 30.21 7.24 -13.30
CA PRO A 8 31.06 6.82 -12.20
C PRO A 8 30.21 6.77 -10.92
N ILE A 9 30.23 5.63 -10.25
CA ILE A 9 29.67 5.44 -8.91
C ILE A 9 30.45 6.40 -8.00
N HIS A 10 29.84 7.49 -7.57
CA HIS A 10 30.43 8.33 -6.53
C HIS A 10 30.57 7.44 -5.27
N ASN A 11 31.80 7.21 -4.84
CA ASN A 11 32.08 6.50 -3.61
C ASN A 11 31.34 7.20 -2.47
N GLU A 12 30.43 6.51 -1.77
CA GLU A 12 29.73 7.05 -0.57
C GLU A 12 30.67 7.62 0.47
N ALA A 13 31.92 7.14 0.49
CA ALA A 13 32.98 7.65 1.34
C ALA A 13 33.38 9.13 1.05
N GLU A 14 32.98 9.67 -0.13
CA GLU A 14 33.32 11.03 -0.54
C GLU A 14 32.19 12.04 -0.32
N LEU A 15 30.93 11.56 -0.07
CA LEU A 15 29.77 12.44 0.13
C LEU A 15 29.78 13.01 1.57
N THR A 16 29.60 14.30 1.67
CA THR A 16 29.38 14.95 2.97
C THR A 16 28.06 14.51 3.61
N GLU A 17 27.94 14.56 4.92
CA GLU A 17 26.69 14.22 5.64
C GLU A 17 25.51 15.08 5.17
N ALA A 18 25.75 16.33 4.76
CA ALA A 18 24.74 17.22 4.20
C ALA A 18 24.22 16.71 2.84
N GLU A 19 25.10 16.18 1.99
CA GLU A 19 24.72 15.62 0.68
C GLU A 19 23.95 14.31 0.85
N LYS A 20 24.37 13.42 1.74
CA LYS A 20 23.63 12.20 2.10
C LYS A 20 22.22 12.52 2.57
N HIS A 21 22.07 13.51 3.45
CA HIS A 21 20.78 13.94 3.95
C HIS A 21 19.89 14.56 2.85
N LYS A 22 20.48 15.35 1.92
CA LYS A 22 19.76 15.90 0.78
C LYS A 22 19.26 14.81 -0.17
N THR A 23 20.07 13.80 -0.43
CA THR A 23 19.71 12.64 -1.26
C THR A 23 18.60 11.83 -0.61
N LEU A 24 18.74 11.53 0.68
CA LEU A 24 17.69 10.82 1.44
C LEU A 24 16.35 11.56 1.40
N LYS A 25 16.33 12.88 1.52
CA LYS A 25 15.08 13.68 1.38
C LYS A 25 14.45 13.52 -0.01
N LYS A 26 15.24 13.50 -1.08
CA LYS A 26 14.72 13.26 -2.44
C LYS A 26 14.16 11.85 -2.61
N VAL A 27 14.86 10.84 -2.07
CA VAL A 27 14.42 9.45 -2.06
C VAL A 27 13.08 9.31 -1.34
N VAL A 28 12.99 9.85 -0.12
CA VAL A 28 11.76 9.83 0.67
C VAL A 28 10.63 10.54 -0.05
N PHE A 29 10.86 11.74 -0.58
CA PHE A 29 9.84 12.53 -1.27
C PHE A 29 9.32 11.82 -2.53
N SER A 30 10.22 11.28 -3.37
CA SER A 30 9.81 10.57 -4.59
C SER A 30 9.09 9.26 -4.28
N SER A 31 9.49 8.56 -3.23
CA SER A 31 8.82 7.33 -2.77
C SER A 31 7.46 7.63 -2.15
N PHE A 32 7.37 8.70 -1.35
CA PHE A 32 6.09 9.18 -0.81
C PHE A 32 5.12 9.56 -1.93
N LEU A 33 5.59 10.35 -2.91
CA LEU A 33 4.75 10.82 -4.02
C LEU A 33 4.26 9.67 -4.91
N GLY A 34 5.12 8.69 -5.21
CA GLY A 34 4.76 7.52 -6.01
C GLY A 34 3.64 6.70 -5.35
N ASN A 35 3.81 6.36 -4.08
CA ASN A 35 2.80 5.62 -3.34
C ASN A 35 1.52 6.46 -3.06
N PHE A 36 1.66 7.78 -2.86
CA PHE A 36 0.52 8.70 -2.76
C PHE A 36 -0.35 8.67 -4.02
N ILE A 37 0.24 8.70 -5.22
CA ILE A 37 -0.49 8.66 -6.49
C ILE A 37 -1.34 7.39 -6.59
N GLU A 38 -0.78 6.24 -6.22
CA GLU A 38 -1.49 4.95 -6.21
C GLU A 38 -2.74 5.02 -5.33
N TRP A 39 -2.60 5.47 -4.09
CA TRP A 39 -3.69 5.45 -3.12
C TRP A 39 -4.69 6.59 -3.30
N PHE A 40 -4.25 7.73 -3.83
CA PHE A 40 -5.13 8.80 -4.27
C PHE A 40 -6.04 8.36 -5.41
N ASP A 41 -5.50 7.59 -6.38
CA ASP A 41 -6.29 7.01 -7.45
C ASP A 41 -7.29 5.96 -6.93
N TYR A 42 -6.87 5.06 -6.03
CA TYR A 42 -7.77 4.07 -5.45
C TYR A 42 -8.92 4.69 -4.67
N ALA A 43 -8.63 5.70 -3.87
CA ALA A 43 -9.64 6.47 -3.18
C ALA A 43 -10.60 7.17 -4.16
N SER A 44 -10.05 7.89 -5.14
CA SER A 44 -10.83 8.60 -6.15
C SER A 44 -11.75 7.65 -6.91
N TYR A 45 -11.27 6.49 -7.34
CA TYR A 45 -12.08 5.50 -8.00
C TYR A 45 -13.22 4.98 -7.11
N SER A 46 -12.93 4.69 -5.86
CA SER A 46 -13.91 4.17 -4.91
C SER A 46 -14.99 5.19 -4.57
N TYR A 47 -14.61 6.42 -4.28
CA TYR A 47 -15.56 7.48 -3.95
C TYR A 47 -16.36 7.99 -5.16
N LEU A 48 -15.79 7.89 -6.37
CA LEU A 48 -16.47 8.24 -7.62
C LEU A 48 -17.13 7.04 -8.31
N ALA A 49 -17.19 5.88 -7.66
CA ALA A 49 -17.67 4.63 -8.27
C ALA A 49 -19.07 4.74 -8.87
N THR A 50 -19.97 5.49 -8.24
CA THR A 50 -21.32 5.74 -8.77
C THR A 50 -21.32 6.54 -10.07
N VAL A 51 -20.44 7.53 -10.20
CA VAL A 51 -20.27 8.32 -11.42
C VAL A 51 -19.61 7.48 -12.53
N ILE A 52 -18.56 6.72 -12.16
CA ILE A 52 -17.88 5.80 -13.08
C ILE A 52 -18.86 4.73 -13.59
N ALA A 53 -19.76 4.24 -12.72
CA ALA A 53 -20.82 3.31 -13.10
C ALA A 53 -21.74 3.90 -14.18
N LEU A 54 -22.16 5.15 -14.03
CA LEU A 54 -23.00 5.84 -15.05
C LEU A 54 -22.29 5.97 -16.39
N VAL A 55 -20.99 6.20 -16.39
CA VAL A 55 -20.20 6.43 -17.61
C VAL A 55 -19.86 5.13 -18.33
N PHE A 56 -19.50 4.06 -17.60
CA PHE A 56 -18.96 2.82 -18.19
C PHE A 56 -19.93 1.64 -18.16
N PHE A 57 -20.91 1.64 -17.26
CA PHE A 57 -21.88 0.56 -17.06
C PHE A 57 -23.32 1.10 -17.00
N PRO A 58 -23.78 1.85 -18.01
CA PRO A 58 -25.13 2.37 -17.98
C PRO A 58 -26.15 1.20 -18.03
N GLY A 59 -26.98 1.12 -17.01
CA GLY A 59 -28.03 0.11 -16.88
C GLY A 59 -29.21 0.67 -16.09
N GLU A 60 -30.37 -0.01 -16.16
CA GLU A 60 -31.56 0.39 -15.42
C GLU A 60 -31.37 0.24 -13.91
N ASP A 61 -30.63 -0.79 -13.49
CA ASP A 61 -30.28 -1.02 -12.09
C ASP A 61 -28.93 -0.38 -11.73
N LYS A 62 -29.02 0.72 -10.99
CA LYS A 62 -27.83 1.45 -10.50
C LYS A 62 -26.95 0.62 -9.58
N MET A 63 -27.55 -0.30 -8.81
CA MET A 63 -26.80 -1.14 -7.89
C MET A 63 -25.94 -2.14 -8.67
N VAL A 64 -26.48 -2.79 -9.69
CA VAL A 64 -25.74 -3.70 -10.58
C VAL A 64 -24.60 -2.96 -11.29
N SER A 65 -24.86 -1.75 -11.82
CA SER A 65 -23.84 -0.92 -12.48
C SER A 65 -22.69 -0.57 -11.53
N THR A 66 -22.99 -0.21 -10.29
CA THR A 66 -21.97 0.08 -9.25
C THR A 66 -21.21 -1.20 -8.86
N MET A 67 -21.89 -2.33 -8.72
CA MET A 67 -21.23 -3.62 -8.47
C MET A 67 -20.27 -4.01 -9.59
N MET A 68 -20.61 -3.77 -10.86
CA MET A 68 -19.69 -3.99 -11.99
C MET A 68 -18.44 -3.12 -11.91
N THR A 69 -18.59 -1.86 -11.48
CA THR A 69 -17.46 -0.94 -11.27
C THR A 69 -16.50 -1.48 -10.21
N PHE A 70 -17.00 -1.97 -9.07
CA PHE A 70 -16.17 -2.63 -8.06
C PHE A 70 -15.65 -3.99 -8.52
N GLY A 71 -16.38 -4.70 -9.38
CA GLY A 71 -15.92 -5.93 -10.02
C GLY A 71 -14.67 -5.73 -10.87
N VAL A 72 -14.61 -4.67 -11.66
CA VAL A 72 -13.39 -4.27 -12.41
C VAL A 72 -12.22 -4.01 -11.47
N PHE A 73 -12.45 -3.31 -10.36
CA PHE A 73 -11.44 -3.05 -9.37
C PHE A 73 -10.91 -4.35 -8.74
N ALA A 74 -11.80 -5.25 -8.33
CA ALA A 74 -11.45 -6.54 -7.74
C ALA A 74 -10.66 -7.44 -8.71
N LEU A 75 -11.08 -7.52 -9.98
CA LEU A 75 -10.37 -8.29 -11.01
C LEU A 75 -8.98 -7.75 -11.25
N ALA A 76 -8.79 -6.43 -11.23
CA ALA A 76 -7.47 -5.83 -11.37
C ALA A 76 -6.52 -6.22 -10.22
N PHE A 77 -7.02 -6.42 -9.00
CA PHE A 77 -6.21 -6.88 -7.86
C PHE A 77 -5.62 -8.28 -8.03
N LEU A 78 -6.29 -9.16 -8.80
CA LEU A 78 -5.77 -10.51 -9.07
C LEU A 78 -4.46 -10.50 -9.88
N VAL A 79 -4.14 -9.40 -10.53
CA VAL A 79 -2.89 -9.24 -11.29
C VAL A 79 -1.71 -8.82 -10.41
N ARG A 80 -1.96 -8.30 -9.20
CA ARG A 80 -0.90 -7.82 -8.28
C ARG A 80 0.18 -8.86 -7.95
N PRO A 81 -0.13 -10.13 -7.64
CA PRO A 81 0.91 -11.13 -7.39
C PRO A 81 1.85 -11.35 -8.60
N LEU A 82 1.31 -11.31 -9.83
CA LEU A 82 2.12 -11.42 -11.05
C LEU A 82 3.05 -10.20 -11.20
N GLY A 83 2.51 -9.00 -10.95
CA GLY A 83 3.31 -7.78 -10.93
C GLY A 83 4.38 -7.81 -9.84
N ALA A 84 4.07 -8.29 -8.63
CA ALA A 84 5.04 -8.43 -7.55
C ALA A 84 6.21 -9.35 -7.91
N ILE A 85 5.93 -10.47 -8.57
CA ILE A 85 6.96 -11.37 -9.10
C ILE A 85 7.82 -10.66 -10.14
N PHE A 86 7.21 -9.94 -11.07
CA PHE A 86 7.93 -9.25 -12.14
C PHE A 86 8.80 -8.10 -11.60
N TRP A 87 8.19 -7.17 -10.86
CA TRP A 87 8.89 -5.98 -10.36
C TRP A 87 9.91 -6.32 -9.28
N GLY A 88 9.60 -7.27 -8.39
CA GLY A 88 10.56 -7.78 -7.41
C GLY A 88 11.80 -8.34 -8.10
N ASN A 89 11.61 -9.26 -9.05
CA ASN A 89 12.71 -9.85 -9.81
C ASN A 89 13.52 -8.81 -10.60
N MET A 90 12.85 -7.82 -11.20
CA MET A 90 13.55 -6.76 -11.94
C MET A 90 14.30 -5.80 -11.01
N GLY A 91 13.74 -5.47 -9.85
CA GLY A 91 14.38 -4.61 -8.86
C GLY A 91 15.61 -5.24 -8.21
N ASP A 92 15.62 -6.56 -8.03
CA ASP A 92 16.80 -7.28 -7.54
C ASP A 92 17.86 -7.48 -8.64
N LYS A 93 17.45 -7.57 -9.93
CA LYS A 93 18.38 -7.75 -11.06
C LYS A 93 18.94 -6.45 -11.63
N LYS A 94 18.08 -5.48 -11.89
CA LYS A 94 18.40 -4.24 -12.62
C LYS A 94 18.56 -3.02 -11.72
N GLY A 95 18.32 -3.18 -10.42
CA GLY A 95 18.38 -2.12 -9.43
C GLY A 95 17.00 -1.56 -9.05
N ARG A 96 16.95 -1.01 -7.83
CA ARG A 96 15.73 -0.47 -7.22
C ARG A 96 15.22 0.74 -7.99
N LYS A 97 16.14 1.64 -8.37
CA LYS A 97 15.85 2.84 -9.16
C LYS A 97 15.14 2.50 -10.47
N TRP A 98 15.69 1.56 -11.25
CA TRP A 98 15.13 1.18 -12.53
C TRP A 98 13.69 0.66 -12.40
N ALA A 99 13.47 -0.28 -11.49
CA ALA A 99 12.16 -0.88 -11.28
C ALA A 99 11.12 0.18 -10.86
N LEU A 100 11.47 1.04 -9.91
CA LEU A 100 10.60 2.11 -9.43
C LEU A 100 10.32 3.18 -10.49
N SER A 101 11.31 3.53 -11.32
CA SER A 101 11.14 4.55 -12.37
C SER A 101 10.22 4.08 -13.49
N ILE A 102 10.31 2.81 -13.88
CA ILE A 102 9.45 2.25 -14.93
C ILE A 102 8.05 1.94 -14.39
N SER A 103 7.96 1.36 -13.18
CA SER A 103 6.66 1.03 -12.58
C SER A 103 5.79 2.28 -12.38
N ILE A 104 6.36 3.39 -11.92
CA ILE A 104 5.60 4.64 -11.73
C ILE A 104 5.11 5.23 -13.06
N LEU A 105 5.91 5.17 -14.13
CA LEU A 105 5.47 5.63 -15.45
C LEU A 105 4.32 4.79 -16.01
N MET A 106 4.42 3.47 -15.89
CA MET A 106 3.35 2.57 -16.34
C MET A 106 2.09 2.78 -15.52
N MET A 107 2.21 2.89 -14.18
CA MET A 107 1.09 3.09 -13.28
C MET A 107 0.40 4.43 -13.56
N SER A 108 1.15 5.52 -13.53
CA SER A 108 0.60 6.88 -13.74
C SER A 108 0.11 7.10 -15.16
N GLY A 109 0.76 6.49 -16.15
CA GLY A 109 0.31 6.50 -17.54
C GLY A 109 -1.03 5.78 -17.72
N ALA A 110 -1.16 4.59 -17.16
CA ALA A 110 -2.44 3.85 -17.19
C ALA A 110 -3.54 4.62 -16.45
N THR A 111 -3.23 5.21 -15.29
CA THR A 111 -4.17 6.05 -14.53
C THR A 111 -4.62 7.27 -15.36
N PHE A 112 -3.66 7.98 -15.95
CA PHE A 112 -3.97 9.13 -16.83
C PHE A 112 -4.87 8.72 -18.00
N LEU A 113 -4.60 7.58 -18.64
CA LEU A 113 -5.41 7.06 -19.74
C LEU A 113 -6.82 6.69 -19.30
N ILE A 114 -7.04 6.22 -18.06
CA ILE A 114 -8.40 6.02 -17.52
C ILE A 114 -9.20 7.32 -17.61
N GLY A 115 -8.62 8.45 -17.22
CA GLY A 115 -9.25 9.76 -17.33
C GLY A 115 -9.55 10.20 -18.78
N CYS A 116 -8.86 9.62 -19.77
CA CYS A 116 -9.05 9.91 -21.19
C CYS A 116 -10.03 8.96 -21.89
N LEU A 117 -10.47 7.88 -21.24
CA LEU A 117 -11.33 6.88 -21.87
C LEU A 117 -12.69 7.47 -22.26
N PRO A 118 -13.18 7.13 -23.47
CA PRO A 118 -14.56 7.42 -23.85
C PRO A 118 -15.53 6.53 -23.05
N GLY A 119 -16.70 7.06 -22.72
CA GLY A 119 -17.74 6.31 -22.02
C GLY A 119 -18.45 5.30 -22.92
N TYR A 120 -19.34 4.52 -22.30
CA TYR A 120 -20.15 3.50 -22.99
C TYR A 120 -21.00 4.09 -24.13
N ALA A 121 -21.51 5.31 -23.99
CA ALA A 121 -22.29 5.99 -25.01
C ALA A 121 -21.55 6.21 -26.35
N VAL A 122 -20.19 6.21 -26.31
CA VAL A 122 -19.34 6.47 -27.49
C VAL A 122 -18.85 5.17 -28.14
N ILE A 123 -18.37 4.22 -27.35
CA ILE A 123 -17.72 2.99 -27.85
C ILE A 123 -18.35 1.70 -27.32
N GLY A 124 -19.53 1.78 -26.69
CA GLY A 124 -20.27 0.61 -26.21
C GLY A 124 -19.44 -0.25 -25.24
N VAL A 125 -19.53 -1.57 -25.42
CA VAL A 125 -18.84 -2.56 -24.58
C VAL A 125 -17.30 -2.39 -24.55
N GLY A 126 -16.74 -1.69 -25.53
CA GLY A 126 -15.32 -1.34 -25.55
C GLY A 126 -14.89 -0.48 -24.35
N ALA A 127 -15.78 0.37 -23.82
CA ALA A 127 -15.48 1.26 -22.70
C ALA A 127 -15.14 0.48 -21.41
N PRO A 128 -15.99 -0.41 -20.89
CA PRO A 128 -15.64 -1.20 -19.70
C PRO A 128 -14.47 -2.16 -19.92
N LEU A 129 -14.28 -2.69 -21.13
CA LEU A 129 -13.11 -3.54 -21.43
C LEU A 129 -11.80 -2.75 -21.39
N LEU A 130 -11.77 -1.55 -21.95
CA LEU A 130 -10.60 -0.67 -21.85
C LEU A 130 -10.35 -0.21 -20.42
N LEU A 131 -11.41 0.10 -19.66
CA LEU A 131 -11.28 0.42 -18.24
C LEU A 131 -10.65 -0.74 -17.47
N LEU A 132 -11.13 -1.97 -17.67
CA LEU A 132 -10.55 -3.16 -17.05
C LEU A 132 -9.08 -3.35 -17.45
N LEU A 133 -8.74 -3.22 -18.73
CA LEU A 133 -7.38 -3.35 -19.22
C LEU A 133 -6.46 -2.32 -18.57
N MET A 134 -6.84 -1.05 -18.52
CA MET A 134 -6.05 0.00 -17.89
C MET A 134 -5.89 -0.25 -16.39
N ARG A 135 -6.94 -0.70 -15.71
CA ARG A 135 -6.89 -1.09 -14.30
C ARG A 135 -5.95 -2.28 -14.04
N MET A 136 -5.92 -3.26 -14.93
CA MET A 136 -4.98 -4.39 -14.83
C MET A 136 -3.54 -3.93 -15.01
N VAL A 137 -3.25 -3.08 -16.01
CA VAL A 137 -1.90 -2.51 -16.23
C VAL A 137 -1.46 -1.67 -15.03
N GLN A 138 -2.35 -0.84 -14.51
CA GLN A 138 -2.11 -0.04 -13.32
C GLN A 138 -1.80 -0.91 -12.10
N SER A 139 -2.62 -1.91 -11.82
CA SER A 139 -2.49 -2.79 -10.66
C SER A 139 -1.23 -3.67 -10.72
N PHE A 140 -0.88 -4.14 -11.94
CA PHE A 140 0.38 -4.82 -12.20
C PHE A 140 1.57 -3.92 -11.87
N SER A 141 1.53 -2.66 -12.29
CA SER A 141 2.63 -1.72 -12.07
C SER A 141 2.72 -1.28 -10.61
N ALA A 142 1.60 -1.00 -9.97
CA ALA A 142 1.50 -0.58 -8.57
C ALA A 142 2.02 -1.63 -7.59
N SER A 143 1.97 -2.92 -7.94
CA SER A 143 2.43 -4.01 -7.06
C SER A 143 3.94 -3.95 -6.74
N GLY A 144 4.73 -3.25 -7.56
CA GLY A 144 6.15 -2.98 -7.28
C GLY A 144 6.38 -1.71 -6.45
N GLU A 145 5.44 -0.78 -6.46
CA GLU A 145 5.67 0.56 -5.92
C GLU A 145 5.86 0.55 -4.40
N TYR A 146 4.92 -0.02 -3.64
CA TYR A 146 4.99 -0.02 -2.17
C TYR A 146 6.27 -0.70 -1.64
N ALA A 147 6.53 -1.93 -2.09
CA ALA A 147 7.70 -2.69 -1.66
C ALA A 147 9.01 -2.05 -2.14
N GLY A 148 9.04 -1.55 -3.36
CA GLY A 148 10.19 -0.86 -3.93
C GLY A 148 10.49 0.45 -3.23
N ALA A 149 9.48 1.27 -2.98
CA ALA A 149 9.62 2.53 -2.25
C ALA A 149 10.18 2.31 -0.85
N ALA A 150 9.62 1.34 -0.11
CA ALA A 150 10.09 0.99 1.22
C ALA A 150 11.53 0.46 1.20
N THR A 151 11.87 -0.43 0.26
CA THR A 151 13.23 -0.96 0.10
C THR A 151 14.22 0.15 -0.25
N PHE A 152 13.86 1.04 -1.17
CA PHE A 152 14.71 2.16 -1.59
C PHE A 152 14.95 3.14 -0.44
N ILE A 153 13.93 3.49 0.33
CA ILE A 153 14.07 4.30 1.55
C ILE A 153 14.95 3.59 2.58
N ALA A 154 14.71 2.30 2.84
CA ALA A 154 15.44 1.53 3.85
C ALA A 154 16.93 1.47 3.56
N GLU A 155 17.30 1.27 2.29
CA GLU A 155 18.69 1.15 1.84
C GLU A 155 19.45 2.49 1.85
N TYR A 156 18.76 3.64 1.79
CA TYR A 156 19.33 4.97 1.97
C TYR A 156 19.28 5.49 3.42
N SER A 157 18.50 4.84 4.27
CA SER A 157 18.26 5.34 5.64
C SER A 157 19.36 4.94 6.61
N PRO A 158 19.72 5.83 7.55
CA PRO A 158 20.60 5.47 8.67
C PRO A 158 20.01 4.30 9.48
N LYS A 159 20.87 3.37 9.91
CA LYS A 159 20.51 2.13 10.64
C LYS A 159 19.53 2.36 11.80
N ASN A 160 19.77 3.41 12.59
CA ASN A 160 19.01 3.71 13.81
C ASN A 160 17.71 4.53 13.57
N HIS A 161 17.41 4.92 12.33
CA HIS A 161 16.24 5.73 11.96
C HIS A 161 15.46 5.11 10.82
N ARG A 162 15.75 3.87 10.44
CA ARG A 162 15.14 3.19 9.29
C ARG A 162 13.63 3.03 9.48
N GLY A 163 13.15 2.71 10.68
CA GLY A 163 11.73 2.62 10.97
C GLY A 163 10.99 3.93 10.75
N PHE A 164 11.56 5.04 11.22
CA PHE A 164 10.99 6.36 10.99
C PHE A 164 10.87 6.69 9.50
N TYR A 165 11.94 6.47 8.71
CA TYR A 165 11.89 6.78 7.27
C TYR A 165 10.99 5.82 6.48
N CYS A 166 11.01 4.53 6.78
CA CYS A 166 10.12 3.57 6.13
C CYS A 166 8.63 3.81 6.43
N SER A 167 8.29 4.38 7.59
CA SER A 167 6.91 4.73 7.94
C SER A 167 6.31 5.83 7.06
N MET A 168 7.13 6.53 6.28
CA MET A 168 6.66 7.48 5.25
C MET A 168 5.82 6.79 4.16
N VAL A 169 6.07 5.51 3.88
CA VAL A 169 5.32 4.78 2.84
C VAL A 169 3.87 4.55 3.27
N PRO A 170 3.57 3.88 4.41
CA PRO A 170 2.18 3.77 4.86
C PRO A 170 1.53 5.12 5.22
N ALA A 171 2.30 6.14 5.62
CA ALA A 171 1.77 7.49 5.79
C ALA A 171 1.26 8.07 4.46
N SER A 172 2.01 7.91 3.36
CA SER A 172 1.59 8.37 2.04
C SER A 172 0.33 7.66 1.53
N THR A 173 0.13 6.38 1.91
CA THR A 173 -1.10 5.63 1.68
C THR A 173 -2.30 6.33 2.30
N ALA A 174 -2.24 6.65 3.59
CA ALA A 174 -3.33 7.30 4.31
C ALA A 174 -3.58 8.73 3.82
N VAL A 175 -2.52 9.47 3.47
CA VAL A 175 -2.65 10.80 2.86
C VAL A 175 -3.34 10.71 1.50
N GLY A 176 -3.01 9.71 0.68
CA GLY A 176 -3.68 9.45 -0.60
C GLY A 176 -5.19 9.19 -0.42
N LEU A 177 -5.55 8.32 0.52
CA LEU A 177 -6.96 8.04 0.87
C LEU A 177 -7.69 9.30 1.33
N LEU A 178 -7.10 10.07 2.25
CA LEU A 178 -7.69 11.28 2.79
C LEU A 178 -7.91 12.34 1.70
N VAL A 179 -6.90 12.61 0.88
CA VAL A 179 -6.99 13.62 -0.20
C VAL A 179 -8.01 13.19 -1.26
N GLY A 180 -8.06 11.90 -1.61
CA GLY A 180 -9.05 11.36 -2.56
C GLY A 180 -10.49 11.50 -2.05
N SER A 181 -10.73 11.22 -0.77
CA SER A 181 -12.04 11.38 -0.15
C SER A 181 -12.45 12.86 -0.07
N LEU A 182 -11.55 13.74 0.34
CA LEU A 182 -11.80 15.18 0.39
C LEU A 182 -12.08 15.76 -0.99
N PHE A 183 -11.36 15.30 -2.02
CA PHE A 183 -11.63 15.71 -3.40
C PHE A 183 -13.04 15.33 -3.86
N ALA A 184 -13.44 14.07 -3.65
CA ALA A 184 -14.77 13.60 -4.02
C ALA A 184 -15.88 14.36 -3.25
N THR A 185 -15.70 14.55 -1.96
CA THR A 185 -16.63 15.31 -1.11
C THR A 185 -16.78 16.75 -1.58
N TRP A 186 -15.64 17.43 -1.84
CA TRP A 186 -15.65 18.80 -2.36
C TRP A 186 -16.39 18.87 -3.70
N MET A 187 -16.11 17.97 -4.61
CA MET A 187 -16.72 17.96 -5.94
C MET A 187 -18.23 17.72 -5.88
N PHE A 188 -18.68 16.77 -5.05
CA PHE A 188 -20.11 16.48 -4.91
C PHE A 188 -20.88 17.60 -4.21
N ASN A 189 -20.30 18.24 -3.21
CA ASN A 189 -20.92 19.36 -2.50
C ASN A 189 -20.99 20.62 -3.37
N THR A 190 -19.99 20.85 -4.23
CA THR A 190 -19.92 22.07 -5.05
C THR A 190 -20.77 21.97 -6.32
N PHE A 191 -20.75 20.82 -6.99
CA PHE A 191 -21.35 20.65 -8.31
C PHE A 191 -22.58 19.72 -8.33
N GLY A 192 -22.73 18.86 -7.30
CA GLY A 192 -23.72 17.79 -7.27
C GLY A 192 -23.24 16.52 -8.01
N ALA A 193 -23.46 15.36 -7.39
CA ALA A 193 -22.96 14.08 -7.91
C ALA A 193 -23.51 13.71 -9.31
N SER A 194 -24.71 14.19 -9.66
CA SER A 194 -25.38 13.91 -10.95
C SER A 194 -25.31 15.08 -11.94
N SER A 195 -24.47 16.08 -11.68
CA SER A 195 -24.33 17.23 -12.60
C SER A 195 -23.62 16.84 -13.89
N ASP A 196 -23.96 17.48 -14.98
CA ASP A 196 -23.31 17.26 -16.29
C ASP A 196 -21.80 17.48 -16.21
N PHE A 197 -21.35 18.42 -15.40
CA PHE A 197 -19.92 18.64 -15.18
C PHE A 197 -19.25 17.42 -14.52
N VAL A 198 -19.82 16.89 -13.45
CA VAL A 198 -19.24 15.75 -12.71
C VAL A 198 -19.25 14.48 -13.56
N VAL A 199 -20.34 14.21 -14.28
CA VAL A 199 -20.49 13.01 -15.11
C VAL A 199 -19.61 13.04 -16.36
N ASN A 200 -19.39 14.20 -16.98
CA ASN A 200 -18.60 14.29 -18.20
C ASN A 200 -17.11 14.60 -17.96
N TRP A 201 -16.78 15.42 -16.95
CA TRP A 201 -15.44 15.95 -16.74
C TRP A 201 -14.89 15.78 -15.32
N GLY A 202 -15.70 16.02 -14.31
CA GLY A 202 -15.24 16.11 -12.91
C GLY A 202 -14.54 14.85 -12.43
N TRP A 203 -15.09 13.68 -12.72
CA TRP A 203 -14.52 12.40 -12.33
C TRP A 203 -13.16 12.11 -12.97
N ARG A 204 -12.83 12.74 -14.10
CA ARG A 204 -11.58 12.54 -14.84
C ARG A 204 -10.39 13.27 -14.20
N ILE A 205 -10.64 14.35 -13.45
CA ILE A 205 -9.62 15.24 -12.91
C ILE A 205 -8.58 14.49 -12.06
N PRO A 206 -8.93 13.66 -11.06
CA PRO A 206 -7.94 12.94 -10.26
C PRO A 206 -7.08 12.00 -11.10
N PHE A 207 -7.65 11.38 -12.14
CA PHE A 207 -6.90 10.51 -13.04
C PHE A 207 -5.93 11.29 -13.92
N TRP A 208 -6.33 12.45 -14.42
CA TRP A 208 -5.43 13.33 -15.18
C TRP A 208 -4.28 13.88 -14.35
N LEU A 209 -4.50 14.15 -13.07
CA LEU A 209 -3.45 14.61 -12.17
C LEU A 209 -2.34 13.56 -11.97
N ALA A 210 -2.67 12.28 -12.07
CA ALA A 210 -1.69 11.20 -11.93
C ALA A 210 -0.58 11.25 -13.00
N GLY A 211 -0.89 11.69 -14.23
CA GLY A 211 0.10 11.81 -15.32
C GLY A 211 1.26 12.76 -14.97
N PRO A 212 1.00 14.06 -14.76
CA PRO A 212 2.04 15.02 -14.38
C PRO A 212 2.77 14.66 -13.08
N LEU A 213 2.05 14.21 -12.05
CA LEU A 213 2.65 13.80 -10.79
C LEU A 213 3.56 12.58 -10.96
N GLY A 214 3.13 11.59 -11.76
CA GLY A 214 3.95 10.43 -12.08
C GLY A 214 5.19 10.79 -12.89
N TYR A 215 5.07 11.71 -13.84
CA TYR A 215 6.22 12.20 -14.59
C TYR A 215 7.23 12.95 -13.69
N ILE A 216 6.76 13.79 -12.78
CA ILE A 216 7.60 14.46 -11.78
C ILE A 216 8.34 13.44 -10.92
N THR A 217 7.60 12.41 -10.44
CA THR A 217 8.18 11.34 -9.62
C THR A 217 9.25 10.57 -10.40
N HIS A 218 8.96 10.19 -11.64
CA HIS A 218 9.92 9.55 -12.55
C HIS A 218 11.15 10.41 -12.76
N TYR A 219 10.97 11.70 -13.08
CA TYR A 219 12.06 12.65 -13.28
C TYR A 219 12.99 12.75 -12.07
N ILE A 220 12.42 12.83 -10.85
CA ILE A 220 13.21 12.84 -9.62
C ILE A 220 14.02 11.54 -9.48
N ARG A 221 13.41 10.39 -9.74
CA ARG A 221 14.06 9.07 -9.63
C ARG A 221 15.17 8.87 -10.65
N GLU A 222 14.99 9.36 -11.87
CA GLU A 222 16.03 9.31 -12.92
C GLU A 222 17.31 10.09 -12.54
N HIS A 223 17.16 11.13 -11.70
CA HIS A 223 18.29 11.95 -11.23
C HIS A 223 18.85 11.49 -9.88
N LEU A 224 18.34 10.38 -9.33
CA LEU A 224 18.95 9.69 -8.19
C LEU A 224 19.92 8.61 -8.69
N GLU A 225 20.87 8.24 -7.86
CA GLU A 225 21.66 7.02 -8.03
C GLU A 225 20.87 5.81 -7.54
N ASP A 226 21.29 4.59 -7.87
CA ASP A 226 20.69 3.41 -7.27
C ASP A 226 21.12 3.27 -5.81
N SER A 227 20.48 2.38 -5.06
CA SER A 227 20.72 2.29 -3.62
C SER A 227 22.18 1.92 -3.30
N PRO A 228 22.77 2.54 -2.27
CA PRO A 228 24.16 2.27 -1.88
C PRO A 228 24.40 0.79 -1.54
N VAL A 229 23.42 0.15 -0.91
CA VAL A 229 23.51 -1.27 -0.52
C VAL A 229 23.52 -2.17 -1.77
N TYR A 230 22.69 -1.85 -2.77
CA TYR A 230 22.68 -2.57 -4.03
C TYR A 230 23.97 -2.34 -4.83
N ALA A 231 24.46 -1.10 -4.90
CA ALA A 231 25.69 -0.75 -5.59
C ALA A 231 26.91 -1.48 -4.97
N LYS A 232 26.99 -1.54 -3.63
CA LYS A 232 28.03 -2.29 -2.91
C LYS A 232 27.97 -3.79 -3.25
N MET A 233 26.78 -4.40 -3.22
CA MET A 233 26.61 -5.80 -3.60
C MET A 233 27.09 -6.07 -5.03
N GLN A 234 26.75 -5.20 -5.99
CA GLN A 234 27.19 -5.34 -7.38
C GLN A 234 28.72 -5.21 -7.52
N ALA A 235 29.35 -4.29 -6.81
CA ALA A 235 30.80 -4.13 -6.80
C ALA A 235 31.51 -5.40 -6.25
N GLU A 236 31.07 -5.94 -5.12
CA GLU A 236 31.61 -7.17 -4.53
C GLU A 236 31.46 -8.39 -5.47
N LEU A 237 30.34 -8.51 -6.16
CA LEU A 237 30.13 -9.56 -7.17
C LEU A 237 31.09 -9.42 -8.35
N ALA A 238 31.31 -8.17 -8.83
CA ALA A 238 32.21 -7.89 -9.92
C ALA A 238 33.67 -8.24 -9.55
N GLU A 239 34.12 -7.87 -8.33
CA GLU A 239 35.45 -8.23 -7.81
C GLU A 239 35.66 -9.76 -7.74
N LYS A 240 34.64 -10.51 -7.38
CA LYS A 240 34.67 -11.98 -7.32
C LYS A 240 34.48 -12.65 -8.69
N GLY A 241 34.30 -11.87 -9.77
CA GLY A 241 33.99 -12.41 -11.11
C GLY A 241 32.65 -13.14 -11.18
N MET A 242 31.75 -12.92 -10.21
CA MET A 242 30.42 -13.53 -10.15
C MET A 242 29.38 -12.57 -10.73
N LYS A 243 28.36 -13.14 -11.35
CA LYS A 243 27.18 -12.36 -11.80
C LYS A 243 26.15 -12.32 -10.68
N SER A 244 25.38 -11.24 -10.67
CA SER A 244 24.18 -11.16 -9.83
C SER A 244 23.28 -12.37 -10.02
N GLU A 245 22.53 -12.75 -8.99
CA GLU A 245 21.59 -13.89 -9.05
C GLU A 245 20.63 -13.74 -10.23
N ASP A 246 20.75 -14.65 -11.20
CA ASP A 246 19.95 -14.60 -12.43
C ASP A 246 18.45 -14.88 -12.20
N LYS A 247 18.11 -15.49 -11.06
CA LYS A 247 16.73 -15.89 -10.75
C LYS A 247 16.37 -15.63 -9.28
N PRO A 248 16.27 -14.36 -8.85
CA PRO A 248 15.97 -14.01 -7.44
C PRO A 248 14.74 -14.74 -6.89
N ILE A 249 13.64 -14.80 -7.65
CA ILE A 249 12.42 -15.53 -7.27
C ILE A 249 12.69 -17.02 -7.02
N ARG A 250 13.47 -17.67 -7.88
CA ARG A 250 13.81 -19.08 -7.67
C ARG A 250 14.66 -19.29 -6.42
N THR A 251 15.60 -18.39 -6.18
CA THR A 251 16.46 -18.39 -4.99
C THR A 251 15.63 -18.16 -3.73
N LEU A 252 14.69 -17.22 -3.77
CA LEU A 252 13.74 -16.93 -2.70
C LEU A 252 12.97 -18.20 -2.29
N PHE A 253 12.37 -18.91 -3.25
CA PHE A 253 11.61 -20.14 -2.97
C PHE A 253 12.50 -21.33 -2.54
N LYS A 254 13.74 -21.44 -3.04
CA LYS A 254 14.61 -22.57 -2.71
C LYS A 254 15.36 -22.38 -1.41
N LYS A 255 15.90 -21.19 -1.17
CA LYS A 255 16.80 -20.93 -0.04
C LYS A 255 16.12 -20.18 1.12
N HIS A 256 15.11 -19.34 0.83
CA HIS A 256 14.50 -18.41 1.80
C HIS A 256 13.00 -18.64 2.00
N PHE A 257 12.47 -19.84 1.67
CA PHE A 257 11.03 -20.15 1.77
C PHE A 257 10.47 -19.93 3.19
N ARG A 258 11.22 -20.34 4.22
CA ARG A 258 10.81 -20.12 5.63
C ARG A 258 10.66 -18.63 5.95
N VAL A 259 11.61 -17.82 5.50
CA VAL A 259 11.59 -16.37 5.69
C VAL A 259 10.41 -15.75 4.94
N LEU A 260 10.17 -16.18 3.71
CA LEU A 260 9.02 -15.75 2.89
C LEU A 260 7.69 -16.09 3.58
N ALA A 261 7.52 -17.31 4.10
CA ALA A 261 6.31 -17.74 4.78
C ALA A 261 6.04 -16.94 6.07
N ILE A 262 7.08 -16.69 6.88
CA ILE A 262 6.97 -15.87 8.08
C ILE A 262 6.63 -14.42 7.71
N SER A 263 7.28 -13.86 6.71
CA SER A 263 7.00 -12.49 6.22
C SER A 263 5.58 -12.35 5.65
N PHE A 264 5.10 -13.37 4.94
CA PHE A 264 3.71 -13.43 4.49
C PHE A 264 2.75 -13.42 5.69
N GLY A 265 3.00 -14.24 6.72
CA GLY A 265 2.20 -14.27 7.94
C GLY A 265 2.19 -12.91 8.67
N ALA A 266 3.33 -12.20 8.69
CA ALA A 266 3.41 -10.84 9.22
C ALA A 266 2.54 -9.84 8.43
N CYS A 267 2.51 -9.98 7.11
CA CYS A 267 1.74 -9.10 6.23
C CYS A 267 0.22 -9.33 6.33
N VAL A 268 -0.23 -10.51 6.78
CA VAL A 268 -1.68 -10.84 6.84
C VAL A 268 -2.42 -9.90 7.80
N LEU A 269 -1.83 -9.56 8.95
CA LEU A 269 -2.45 -8.62 9.89
C LEU A 269 -2.53 -7.21 9.30
N ASN A 270 -1.47 -6.74 8.62
CA ASN A 270 -1.52 -5.46 7.90
C ASN A 270 -2.63 -5.47 6.85
N ALA A 271 -2.68 -6.51 6.01
CA ALA A 271 -3.67 -6.63 4.94
C ALA A 271 -5.11 -6.58 5.46
N VAL A 272 -5.45 -7.36 6.48
CA VAL A 272 -6.81 -7.38 7.04
C VAL A 272 -7.06 -6.16 7.93
N GLY A 273 -6.13 -5.80 8.81
CA GLY A 273 -6.29 -4.71 9.77
C GLY A 273 -6.48 -3.36 9.09
N PHE A 274 -5.70 -3.08 8.03
CA PHE A 274 -5.83 -1.84 7.26
C PHE A 274 -7.23 -1.69 6.65
N TYR A 275 -7.67 -2.70 5.91
CA TYR A 275 -9.00 -2.66 5.29
C TYR A 275 -10.13 -2.75 6.32
N ALA A 276 -9.97 -3.52 7.39
CA ALA A 276 -11.00 -3.64 8.42
C ALA A 276 -11.17 -2.33 9.22
N VAL A 277 -10.08 -1.72 9.69
CA VAL A 277 -10.16 -0.53 10.54
C VAL A 277 -10.46 0.73 9.74
N LEU A 278 -9.82 0.93 8.60
CA LEU A 278 -9.92 2.20 7.86
C LEU A 278 -11.00 2.23 6.77
N THR A 279 -11.49 1.07 6.33
CA THR A 279 -12.49 1.01 5.25
C THR A 279 -13.76 0.24 5.60
N TYR A 280 -13.65 -0.85 6.36
CA TYR A 280 -14.82 -1.68 6.70
C TYR A 280 -15.62 -1.12 7.89
N LEU A 281 -14.96 -0.65 8.97
CA LEU A 281 -15.65 -0.16 10.16
C LEU A 281 -16.66 0.95 9.86
N PRO A 282 -16.38 1.97 9.04
CA PRO A 282 -17.39 2.96 8.67
C PRO A 282 -18.64 2.32 8.05
N ASN A 283 -18.44 1.41 7.09
CA ASN A 283 -19.54 0.69 6.45
C ASN A 283 -20.29 -0.24 7.42
N TYR A 284 -19.57 -0.84 8.38
CA TYR A 284 -20.16 -1.68 9.43
C TYR A 284 -21.07 -0.86 10.34
N LEU A 285 -20.65 0.32 10.77
CA LEU A 285 -21.45 1.23 11.57
C LEU A 285 -22.75 1.61 10.82
N GLU A 286 -22.64 1.99 9.56
CA GLU A 286 -23.79 2.42 8.76
C GLU A 286 -24.71 1.25 8.38
N ALA A 287 -24.17 0.21 7.75
CA ALA A 287 -24.96 -0.86 7.14
C ALA A 287 -25.42 -1.93 8.14
N THR A 288 -24.62 -2.22 9.18
CA THR A 288 -24.93 -3.27 10.15
C THR A 288 -25.58 -2.71 11.41
N LEU A 289 -25.05 -1.61 11.94
CA LEU A 289 -25.52 -1.03 13.18
C LEU A 289 -26.56 0.10 12.98
N ASN A 290 -26.82 0.50 11.73
CA ASN A 290 -27.70 1.61 11.37
C ASN A 290 -27.32 2.93 12.06
N TYR A 291 -26.01 3.15 12.24
CA TYR A 291 -25.47 4.38 12.83
C TYR A 291 -25.56 5.55 11.83
N ASP A 292 -25.61 6.78 12.33
CA ASP A 292 -25.71 7.97 11.48
C ASP A 292 -24.48 8.13 10.56
N PRO A 293 -24.67 8.13 9.21
CA PRO A 293 -23.56 8.22 8.25
C PRO A 293 -22.70 9.47 8.40
N ALA A 294 -23.30 10.59 8.80
CA ALA A 294 -22.56 11.85 9.00
C ALA A 294 -21.59 11.73 10.19
N GLN A 295 -22.03 11.12 11.28
CA GLN A 295 -21.19 10.88 12.46
C GLN A 295 -20.11 9.82 12.17
N ALA A 296 -20.43 8.73 11.45
CA ALA A 296 -19.47 7.74 11.01
C ALA A 296 -18.36 8.36 10.15
N SER A 297 -18.71 9.24 9.21
CA SER A 297 -17.75 9.96 8.37
C SER A 297 -16.82 10.88 9.18
N ILE A 298 -17.35 11.59 10.18
CA ILE A 298 -16.53 12.43 11.07
C ILE A 298 -15.54 11.57 11.85
N ILE A 299 -15.99 10.46 12.44
CA ILE A 299 -15.13 9.52 13.18
C ILE A 299 -14.01 9.03 12.28
N THR A 300 -14.34 8.53 11.07
CA THR A 300 -13.36 8.03 10.10
C THR A 300 -12.31 9.08 9.73
N THR A 301 -12.75 10.34 9.53
CA THR A 301 -11.82 11.44 9.21
C THR A 301 -10.85 11.70 10.36
N ILE A 302 -11.34 11.73 11.60
CA ILE A 302 -10.50 11.90 12.79
C ILE A 302 -9.50 10.73 12.90
N VAL A 303 -9.96 9.51 12.72
CA VAL A 303 -9.14 8.28 12.78
C VAL A 303 -8.02 8.33 11.73
N LEU A 304 -8.31 8.73 10.48
CA LEU A 304 -7.29 8.87 9.43
C LEU A 304 -6.25 9.94 9.76
N VAL A 305 -6.65 11.08 10.28
CA VAL A 305 -5.73 12.15 10.69
C VAL A 305 -4.82 11.68 11.82
N VAL A 306 -5.38 10.98 12.81
CA VAL A 306 -4.61 10.40 13.92
C VAL A 306 -3.67 9.31 13.42
N TYR A 307 -4.12 8.45 12.50
CA TYR A 307 -3.29 7.43 11.85
C TYR A 307 -2.05 8.05 11.21
N ILE A 308 -2.22 9.10 10.40
CA ILE A 308 -1.11 9.79 9.72
C ILE A 308 -0.10 10.35 10.74
N GLY A 309 -0.57 10.92 11.85
CA GLY A 309 0.31 11.45 12.89
C GLY A 309 1.08 10.37 13.66
N PHE A 310 0.38 9.33 14.08
CA PHE A 310 0.97 8.28 14.94
C PHE A 310 1.83 7.27 14.19
N ILE A 311 1.69 7.11 12.89
CA ILE A 311 2.48 6.16 12.13
C ILE A 311 3.99 6.50 12.15
N PHE A 312 4.33 7.80 12.11
CA PHE A 312 5.72 8.26 12.24
C PHE A 312 6.28 7.98 13.64
N LEU A 313 5.45 8.18 14.67
CA LEU A 313 5.83 7.89 16.05
C LEU A 313 6.07 6.39 16.23
N SER A 314 5.20 5.54 15.69
CA SER A 314 5.34 4.08 15.72
C SER A 314 6.62 3.61 15.02
N GLY A 315 6.93 4.15 13.82
CA GLY A 315 8.18 3.90 13.13
C GLY A 315 9.41 4.25 13.97
N ARG A 316 9.39 5.43 14.60
CA ARG A 316 10.50 5.88 15.49
C ARG A 316 10.61 5.06 16.78
N ILE A 317 9.50 4.64 17.35
CA ILE A 317 9.49 3.77 18.54
C ILE A 317 10.07 2.40 18.17
N SER A 318 9.75 1.88 16.98
CA SER A 318 10.27 0.61 16.49
C SER A 318 11.80 0.62 16.31
N ASP A 319 12.41 1.78 16.01
CA ASP A 319 13.86 1.93 15.95
C ASP A 319 14.56 1.68 17.30
N LYS A 320 13.84 1.96 18.42
CA LYS A 320 14.39 1.80 19.77
C LYS A 320 14.07 0.45 20.40
N PHE A 321 12.83 -0.03 20.24
CA PHE A 321 12.34 -1.23 20.91
C PHE A 321 12.51 -2.51 20.10
N GLY A 322 12.78 -2.40 18.81
CA GLY A 322 12.93 -3.51 17.88
C GLY A 322 11.65 -3.82 17.09
N ARG A 323 11.83 -4.31 15.87
CA ARG A 323 10.71 -4.57 14.91
C ARG A 323 9.80 -5.69 15.40
N LYS A 324 10.41 -6.81 15.78
CA LYS A 324 9.70 -8.01 16.23
C LYS A 324 8.81 -7.71 17.44
N LYS A 325 9.32 -7.00 18.45
CA LYS A 325 8.55 -6.66 19.65
C LYS A 325 7.34 -5.79 19.33
N MET A 326 7.53 -4.80 18.47
CA MET A 326 6.42 -3.91 18.06
C MET A 326 5.33 -4.68 17.31
N LEU A 327 5.70 -5.54 16.35
CA LEU A 327 4.74 -6.36 15.60
C LEU A 327 4.01 -7.37 16.49
N ILE A 328 4.71 -7.99 17.46
CA ILE A 328 4.09 -8.85 18.48
C ILE A 328 3.10 -8.04 19.33
N THR A 329 3.47 -6.84 19.77
CA THR A 329 2.58 -5.96 20.56
C THR A 329 1.32 -5.60 19.79
N ALA A 330 1.44 -5.25 18.51
CA ALA A 330 0.30 -4.97 17.66
C ALA A 330 -0.62 -6.18 17.52
N ALA A 331 -0.05 -7.34 17.16
CA ALA A 331 -0.83 -8.57 16.98
C ALA A 331 -1.52 -9.02 18.28
N ALA A 332 -0.80 -9.00 19.40
CA ALA A 332 -1.37 -9.31 20.72
C ALA A 332 -2.49 -8.32 21.12
N GLY A 333 -2.30 -7.04 20.82
CA GLY A 333 -3.32 -6.01 21.01
C GLY A 333 -4.60 -6.35 20.23
N PHE A 334 -4.49 -6.68 18.95
CA PHE A 334 -5.66 -7.10 18.14
C PHE A 334 -6.32 -8.37 18.69
N VAL A 335 -5.55 -9.36 19.15
CA VAL A 335 -6.11 -10.58 19.78
C VAL A 335 -6.94 -10.25 21.01
N VAL A 336 -6.48 -9.33 21.85
CA VAL A 336 -7.13 -9.02 23.15
C VAL A 336 -8.28 -8.04 22.98
N PHE A 337 -8.11 -6.99 22.17
CA PHE A 337 -9.04 -5.86 22.14
C PHE A 337 -10.11 -5.92 21.05
N THR A 338 -9.96 -6.76 20.01
CA THR A 338 -10.90 -6.72 18.87
C THR A 338 -12.31 -7.15 19.26
N ILE A 339 -12.49 -8.25 20.02
CA ILE A 339 -13.83 -8.70 20.44
C ILE A 339 -14.48 -7.69 21.38
N PRO A 340 -13.81 -7.21 22.46
CA PRO A 340 -14.35 -6.13 23.28
C PRO A 340 -14.67 -4.85 22.49
N ALA A 341 -13.84 -4.50 21.50
CA ALA A 341 -14.06 -3.34 20.64
C ALA A 341 -15.38 -3.46 19.87
N PHE A 342 -15.61 -4.57 19.17
CA PHE A 342 -16.86 -4.79 18.44
C PHE A 342 -18.09 -4.83 19.36
N TRP A 343 -17.93 -5.34 20.56
CA TRP A 343 -18.99 -5.31 21.57
C TRP A 343 -19.33 -3.88 22.00
N LEU A 344 -18.33 -3.02 22.20
CA LEU A 344 -18.51 -1.61 22.53
C LEU A 344 -19.09 -0.78 21.39
N LEU A 345 -18.78 -1.11 20.11
CA LEU A 345 -19.37 -0.43 18.96
C LEU A 345 -20.91 -0.53 18.93
N ASN A 346 -21.47 -1.61 19.47
CA ASN A 346 -22.92 -1.78 19.58
C ASN A 346 -23.61 -0.83 20.57
N THR A 347 -22.87 -0.05 21.35
CA THR A 347 -23.46 0.95 22.27
C THR A 347 -24.01 2.15 21.51
N LEU A 348 -23.56 2.39 20.26
CA LEU A 348 -23.96 3.48 19.37
C LEU A 348 -23.73 4.88 19.95
N ASP A 349 -22.86 5.01 20.95
CA ASP A 349 -22.45 6.28 21.53
C ASP A 349 -21.25 6.83 20.76
N PHE A 350 -21.34 8.10 20.32
CA PHE A 350 -20.30 8.76 19.49
C PHE A 350 -18.91 8.68 20.12
N PHE A 351 -18.79 9.04 21.39
CA PHE A 351 -17.50 9.06 22.08
C PHE A 351 -16.94 7.66 22.28
N THR A 352 -17.80 6.68 22.59
CA THR A 352 -17.39 5.29 22.73
C THR A 352 -16.87 4.73 21.40
N ILE A 353 -17.59 4.96 20.31
CA ILE A 353 -17.17 4.52 18.95
C ILE A 353 -15.85 5.20 18.58
N LEU A 354 -15.74 6.51 18.75
CA LEU A 354 -14.51 7.25 18.46
C LEU A 354 -13.31 6.70 19.25
N VAL A 355 -13.44 6.47 20.54
CA VAL A 355 -12.36 5.93 21.38
C VAL A 355 -11.98 4.51 20.94
N VAL A 356 -12.96 3.67 20.66
CA VAL A 356 -12.74 2.28 20.19
C VAL A 356 -11.98 2.28 18.87
N GLU A 357 -12.43 3.05 17.89
CA GLU A 357 -11.75 3.13 16.59
C GLU A 357 -10.36 3.75 16.71
N LEU A 358 -10.15 4.74 17.57
CA LEU A 358 -8.82 5.30 17.85
C LEU A 358 -7.88 4.27 18.47
N VAL A 359 -8.34 3.44 19.40
CA VAL A 359 -7.53 2.36 19.99
C VAL A 359 -7.16 1.33 18.92
N MET A 360 -8.11 0.88 18.10
CA MET A 360 -7.83 -0.03 16.99
C MET A 360 -6.88 0.58 15.97
N CYS A 361 -7.06 1.86 15.65
CA CYS A 361 -6.17 2.63 14.78
C CYS A 361 -4.74 2.71 15.34
N LEU A 362 -4.57 3.00 16.63
CA LEU A 362 -3.25 3.04 17.26
C LEU A 362 -2.55 1.69 17.22
N MET A 363 -3.26 0.58 17.44
CA MET A 363 -2.69 -0.77 17.27
C MET A 363 -2.28 -1.02 15.82
N LEU A 364 -3.08 -0.55 14.86
CA LEU A 364 -2.75 -0.63 13.44
C LEU A 364 -1.52 0.19 13.08
N THR A 365 -1.36 1.42 13.62
CA THR A 365 -0.15 2.23 13.37
C THR A 365 1.11 1.58 13.93
N ILE A 366 1.03 0.83 15.03
CA ILE A 366 2.16 0.05 15.57
C ILE A 366 2.60 -1.02 14.56
N ASN A 367 1.62 -1.71 13.95
CA ASN A 367 1.91 -2.70 12.90
C ASN A 367 2.48 -2.03 11.64
N ASP A 368 1.76 -1.06 11.09
CA ASP A 368 2.04 -0.50 9.76
C ASP A 368 3.31 0.35 9.74
N GLY A 369 3.55 1.14 10.79
CA GLY A 369 4.78 1.92 10.94
C GLY A 369 6.04 1.07 11.14
N THR A 370 5.88 -0.21 11.48
CA THR A 370 7.00 -1.14 11.73
C THR A 370 7.20 -2.14 10.60
N LEU A 371 6.12 -2.59 9.94
CA LEU A 371 6.15 -3.72 9.01
C LEU A 371 7.11 -3.50 7.84
N SER A 372 7.09 -2.31 7.20
CA SER A 372 7.93 -2.02 6.04
C SER A 372 9.42 -2.13 6.37
N SER A 373 9.87 -1.58 7.49
CA SER A 373 11.26 -1.71 7.93
C SER A 373 11.62 -3.14 8.33
N TYR A 374 10.71 -3.87 8.98
CA TYR A 374 10.88 -5.29 9.29
C TYR A 374 11.13 -6.12 8.03
N LEU A 375 10.30 -5.95 7.00
CA LEU A 375 10.43 -6.71 5.74
C LEU A 375 11.75 -6.40 5.05
N CYS A 376 12.17 -5.13 5.02
CA CYS A 376 13.46 -4.73 4.43
C CYS A 376 14.66 -5.32 5.18
N GLU A 377 14.58 -5.44 6.51
CA GLU A 377 15.65 -5.96 7.38
C GLU A 377 15.66 -7.50 7.44
N THR A 378 14.64 -8.17 6.92
CA THR A 378 14.49 -9.64 7.02
C THR A 378 15.06 -10.36 5.79
N PHE A 379 15.00 -9.77 4.60
CA PHE A 379 15.48 -10.39 3.37
C PHE A 379 16.89 -9.95 3.00
N PRO A 380 17.76 -10.90 2.54
CA PRO A 380 19.06 -10.56 1.97
C PRO A 380 18.93 -9.65 0.75
N THR A 381 19.96 -8.86 0.48
CA THR A 381 19.97 -7.81 -0.56
C THR A 381 19.64 -8.34 -1.95
N ASP A 382 20.07 -9.57 -2.29
CA ASP A 382 19.88 -10.21 -3.60
C ASP A 382 18.43 -10.65 -3.89
N VAL A 383 17.59 -10.78 -2.85
CA VAL A 383 16.18 -11.19 -2.94
C VAL A 383 15.24 -10.28 -2.14
N ARG A 384 15.73 -9.15 -1.63
CA ARG A 384 14.97 -8.27 -0.71
C ARG A 384 13.72 -7.71 -1.36
N TYR A 385 13.83 -7.14 -2.54
CA TYR A 385 12.69 -6.58 -3.23
C TYR A 385 11.67 -7.67 -3.60
N SER A 386 12.14 -8.79 -4.16
CA SER A 386 11.30 -9.94 -4.49
C SER A 386 10.57 -10.50 -3.28
N GLY A 387 11.27 -10.69 -2.16
CA GLY A 387 10.72 -11.24 -0.93
C GLY A 387 9.67 -10.32 -0.31
N PHE A 388 9.96 -9.02 -0.22
CA PHE A 388 9.01 -8.04 0.26
C PHE A 388 7.79 -7.94 -0.66
N ALA A 389 8.00 -7.71 -1.95
CA ALA A 389 6.91 -7.52 -2.90
C ALA A 389 5.96 -8.73 -2.93
N LEU A 390 6.51 -9.95 -2.94
CA LEU A 390 5.70 -11.16 -2.99
C LEU A 390 4.92 -11.38 -1.68
N SER A 391 5.57 -11.30 -0.51
CA SER A 391 4.88 -11.49 0.78
C SER A 391 3.77 -10.47 0.99
N PHE A 392 4.03 -9.20 0.70
CA PHE A 392 3.07 -8.12 0.89
C PHE A 392 1.90 -8.18 -0.08
N ASN A 393 2.16 -8.29 -1.39
CA ASN A 393 1.09 -8.31 -2.39
C ASN A 393 0.25 -9.59 -2.35
N LEU A 394 0.86 -10.74 -2.01
CA LEU A 394 0.12 -11.99 -1.86
C LEU A 394 -0.84 -11.93 -0.66
N ALA A 395 -0.38 -11.41 0.48
CA ALA A 395 -1.22 -11.20 1.65
C ALA A 395 -2.38 -10.23 1.36
N ASN A 396 -2.10 -9.12 0.68
CA ASN A 396 -3.13 -8.14 0.29
C ASN A 396 -4.11 -8.71 -0.74
N ALA A 397 -3.65 -9.49 -1.73
CA ALA A 397 -4.53 -10.07 -2.74
C ALA A 397 -5.47 -11.13 -2.15
N ILE A 398 -4.98 -11.98 -1.24
CA ILE A 398 -5.77 -13.06 -0.63
C ILE A 398 -6.66 -12.52 0.49
N PHE A 399 -6.11 -11.76 1.41
CA PHE A 399 -6.78 -11.39 2.66
C PHE A 399 -7.28 -9.94 2.68
N GLY A 400 -6.52 -8.99 2.10
CA GLY A 400 -6.89 -7.58 2.11
C GLY A 400 -8.12 -7.29 1.27
N GLY A 401 -8.11 -7.68 0.00
CA GLY A 401 -9.23 -7.45 -0.91
C GLY A 401 -10.52 -8.20 -0.53
N SER A 402 -10.40 -9.32 0.18
CA SER A 402 -11.53 -10.12 0.64
C SER A 402 -12.03 -9.78 2.05
N ALA A 403 -11.32 -8.96 2.81
CA ALA A 403 -11.59 -8.71 4.23
C ALA A 403 -13.02 -8.21 4.49
N SER A 404 -13.47 -7.20 3.77
CA SER A 404 -14.82 -6.65 3.91
C SER A 404 -15.89 -7.64 3.49
N TYR A 405 -15.67 -8.37 2.38
CA TYR A 405 -16.60 -9.38 1.90
C TYR A 405 -16.76 -10.53 2.93
N ILE A 406 -15.67 -11.06 3.46
CA ILE A 406 -15.69 -12.13 4.47
C ILE A 406 -16.41 -11.63 5.72
N SER A 407 -16.15 -10.40 6.15
CA SER A 407 -16.79 -9.79 7.32
C SER A 407 -18.30 -9.70 7.16
N PHE A 408 -18.81 -9.20 6.05
CA PHE A 408 -20.25 -9.15 5.78
C PHE A 408 -20.87 -10.54 5.59
N ALA A 409 -20.16 -11.46 4.91
CA ALA A 409 -20.64 -12.84 4.74
C ALA A 409 -20.78 -13.57 6.08
N LEU A 410 -19.85 -13.36 6.99
CA LEU A 410 -19.93 -13.92 8.35
C LEU A 410 -21.15 -13.41 9.11
N ILE A 411 -21.47 -12.12 9.04
CA ILE A 411 -22.69 -11.56 9.66
C ILE A 411 -23.93 -12.21 9.04
N ASN A 412 -23.98 -12.30 7.70
CA ASN A 412 -25.14 -12.90 7.02
C ASN A 412 -25.36 -14.37 7.36
N VAL A 413 -24.29 -15.14 7.53
CA VAL A 413 -24.38 -16.58 7.85
C VAL A 413 -24.67 -16.83 9.32
N THR A 414 -24.06 -16.04 10.21
CA THR A 414 -24.19 -16.25 11.67
C THR A 414 -25.34 -15.48 12.30
N GLY A 415 -25.78 -14.38 11.67
CA GLY A 415 -26.72 -13.42 12.26
C GLY A 415 -26.11 -12.59 13.40
N ASP A 416 -24.81 -12.73 13.67
CA ASP A 416 -24.13 -12.07 14.78
C ASP A 416 -23.25 -10.92 14.27
N PRO A 417 -23.51 -9.66 14.68
CA PRO A 417 -22.70 -8.52 14.30
C PRO A 417 -21.25 -8.58 14.83
N ILE A 418 -20.94 -9.45 15.80
CA ILE A 418 -19.59 -9.63 16.35
C ILE A 418 -18.75 -10.62 15.52
N ALA A 419 -19.35 -11.38 14.63
CA ALA A 419 -18.65 -12.39 13.83
C ALA A 419 -17.40 -11.87 13.08
N PRO A 420 -17.36 -10.66 12.52
CA PRO A 420 -16.15 -10.09 11.92
C PRO A 420 -14.98 -9.96 12.90
N ALA A 421 -15.26 -9.70 14.19
CA ALA A 421 -14.22 -9.63 15.22
C ALA A 421 -13.49 -10.97 15.38
N CYS A 422 -14.23 -12.10 15.32
CA CYS A 422 -13.64 -13.44 15.40
C CYS A 422 -12.68 -13.69 14.21
N TYR A 423 -13.04 -13.24 13.01
CA TYR A 423 -12.18 -13.32 11.84
C TYR A 423 -10.90 -12.49 12.03
N MET A 424 -11.02 -11.26 12.50
CA MET A 424 -9.85 -10.39 12.76
C MET A 424 -8.94 -10.99 13.86
N VAL A 425 -9.50 -11.57 14.91
CA VAL A 425 -8.73 -12.27 15.96
C VAL A 425 -8.00 -13.47 15.38
N PHE A 426 -8.65 -14.28 14.55
CA PHE A 426 -8.01 -15.40 13.87
C PHE A 426 -6.80 -14.95 13.05
N ILE A 427 -6.94 -13.88 12.27
CA ILE A 427 -5.86 -13.28 11.49
C ILE A 427 -4.73 -12.76 12.40
N ALA A 428 -5.08 -12.09 13.49
CA ALA A 428 -4.10 -11.59 14.46
C ALA A 428 -3.31 -12.72 15.14
N VAL A 429 -3.95 -13.85 15.44
CA VAL A 429 -3.29 -15.06 15.99
C VAL A 429 -2.30 -15.65 14.96
N LEU A 430 -2.67 -15.72 13.68
CA LEU A 430 -1.75 -16.17 12.62
C LEU A 430 -0.53 -15.27 12.51
N ALA A 431 -0.74 -13.94 12.51
CA ALA A 431 0.36 -12.98 12.47
C ALA A 431 1.24 -13.04 13.72
N LEU A 432 0.62 -13.19 14.90
CA LEU A 432 1.34 -13.37 16.17
C LEU A 432 2.24 -14.61 16.13
N GLY A 433 1.72 -15.74 15.65
CA GLY A 433 2.49 -16.98 15.46
C GLY A 433 3.68 -16.78 14.52
N ALA A 434 3.47 -16.10 13.38
CA ALA A 434 4.53 -15.76 12.45
C ALA A 434 5.61 -14.87 13.10
N MET A 435 5.18 -13.86 13.88
CA MET A 435 6.13 -12.96 14.55
C MET A 435 6.92 -13.63 15.67
N ILE A 436 6.31 -14.56 16.41
CA ILE A 436 7.02 -15.36 17.41
C ILE A 436 8.11 -16.21 16.74
N ALA A 437 7.80 -16.81 15.58
CA ALA A 437 8.74 -17.63 14.80
C ALA A 437 9.80 -16.82 14.05
N SER A 438 9.68 -15.49 13.98
CA SER A 438 10.62 -14.60 13.29
C SER A 438 11.88 -14.33 14.13
N HIS A 439 12.91 -13.78 13.45
CA HIS A 439 14.11 -13.28 14.10
C HIS A 439 14.13 -11.75 14.15
N GLU A 440 14.83 -11.20 15.15
CA GLU A 440 15.05 -9.75 15.27
C GLU A 440 16.27 -9.32 14.45
N HIS A 441 16.09 -8.34 13.58
CA HIS A 441 17.16 -7.82 12.73
C HIS A 441 17.38 -6.31 12.87
N THR A 442 16.71 -5.67 13.82
CA THR A 442 16.78 -4.21 14.04
C THR A 442 18.22 -3.72 14.21
N GLY A 443 18.56 -2.69 13.43
CA GLY A 443 19.86 -2.03 13.50
C GLY A 443 21.00 -2.77 12.83
N LYS A 444 20.78 -3.92 12.21
CA LYS A 444 21.79 -4.60 11.40
C LYS A 444 22.11 -3.83 10.13
N ASP A 445 23.32 -4.03 9.62
CA ASP A 445 23.67 -3.56 8.29
C ASP A 445 22.90 -4.34 7.24
N LEU A 446 22.26 -3.64 6.30
CA LEU A 446 21.50 -4.31 5.24
C LEU A 446 22.40 -5.06 4.26
N SER A 447 23.69 -4.77 4.20
CA SER A 447 24.65 -5.53 3.40
C SER A 447 25.09 -6.84 4.06
N GLU A 448 24.75 -7.05 5.36
CA GLU A 448 25.15 -8.23 6.15
C GLU A 448 23.98 -9.19 6.44
N VAL A 449 22.76 -8.84 5.99
CA VAL A 449 21.55 -9.66 6.17
C VAL A 449 21.43 -10.73 5.11
#